data_a9284227becdf0f713e4c1b0c8c98341
#
_entry.id   a9284227becdf0f713e4c1b0c8c98341
#
_cell.length_a   1.000
_cell.length_b   1.000
_cell.length_c   1.000
_cell.angle_alpha   90.00
_cell.angle_beta   90.00
_cell.angle_gamma   90.00
#
_symmetry.space_group_name_H-M   'P 1'
#
loop_
_entity.id
_entity.type
_entity.pdbx_description
1 polymer ?
#
loop_
_entity_poly.entity_id
_entity_poly.type
_entity_poly.pdbx_seq_one_letter_code
_entity_poly.pdbx_strand_id
1 'polypeptide(L)'
;DFMEMVGKRLEKCPMEIRYAYQEQTKMLPEGMTVPPERGAKPWGTSHAVLCAKNEIDGAPFAVINADDYYGKEAFKVIFDQLSASEDPYGYCMVGYELGKTVTENGSVARGICEINAEGFLDVVTERTRIEQYEGGIHFTEDGGESWTEVAPETIVSMNMWGFMPSFLQEIKDRFSAYLDEYLPKNPLKCEYFLPLPISQLIAEKKATVKVLSSSDRWYGVTYAADKPVVVAALKNMTAEGKYPDGLWG
;
A
#
# COMPACT_ATOMS: atom_id res chain seq x y z
N ASP A 1 12.73 20.33 -1.69
CA ASP A 1 11.51 20.03 -1.20
C ASP A 1 11.48 18.76 -0.44
N PHE A 2 11.09 17.60 -0.94
CA PHE A 2 11.11 16.37 -0.18
C PHE A 2 12.53 16.05 0.36
N MET A 3 13.54 16.13 -0.47
CA MET A 3 14.93 15.90 -0.06
C MET A 3 15.42 16.92 0.98
N GLU A 4 14.95 18.15 0.94
CA GLU A 4 15.31 19.16 1.94
C GLU A 4 14.59 18.99 3.28
N MET A 5 13.32 18.61 3.24
CA MET A 5 12.49 18.49 4.45
C MET A 5 12.61 17.13 5.12
N VAL A 6 12.64 16.06 4.36
CA VAL A 6 12.64 14.69 4.85
C VAL A 6 14.00 14.03 4.64
N GLY A 7 14.62 14.19 3.46
CA GLY A 7 15.89 13.56 3.12
C GLY A 7 17.01 13.87 4.13
N LYS A 8 17.17 15.12 4.53
CA LYS A 8 18.17 15.51 5.56
C LYS A 8 17.98 14.82 6.92
N ARG A 9 16.76 14.45 7.26
CA ARG A 9 16.46 13.68 8.48
C ARG A 9 16.84 12.22 8.28
N LEU A 10 16.55 11.67 7.11
CA LEU A 10 16.87 10.29 6.76
C LEU A 10 18.38 10.03 6.68
N GLU A 11 19.19 11.03 6.35
CA GLU A 11 20.68 10.94 6.37
C GLU A 11 21.24 10.54 7.74
N LYS A 12 20.49 10.77 8.81
CA LYS A 12 20.89 10.37 10.18
C LYS A 12 20.52 8.91 10.50
N CYS A 13 19.70 8.26 9.67
CA CYS A 13 19.35 6.87 9.86
C CYS A 13 20.52 5.94 9.52
N PRO A 14 20.73 4.85 10.26
CA PRO A 14 21.76 3.86 9.96
C PRO A 14 21.36 2.94 8.80
N MET A 15 20.73 3.51 7.77
CA MET A 15 20.25 2.81 6.58
C MET A 15 20.78 3.51 5.34
N GLU A 16 21.05 2.76 4.30
CA GLU A 16 21.31 3.32 2.99
C GLU A 16 20.00 3.86 2.39
N ILE A 17 20.01 5.13 1.98
CA ILE A 17 18.86 5.81 1.37
C ILE A 17 19.17 6.03 -0.10
N ARG A 18 18.29 5.51 -0.95
CA ARG A 18 18.32 5.70 -2.41
C ARG A 18 17.04 6.37 -2.86
N TYR A 19 17.10 7.17 -3.91
CA TYR A 19 15.95 7.89 -4.47
C TYR A 19 15.64 7.40 -5.87
N ALA A 20 14.40 6.95 -6.07
CA ALA A 20 13.86 6.63 -7.39
C ALA A 20 12.75 7.63 -7.75
N TYR A 21 12.76 8.11 -8.98
CA TYR A 21 11.76 9.05 -9.46
C TYR A 21 10.76 8.35 -10.39
N GLN A 22 9.47 8.52 -10.11
CA GLN A 22 8.40 8.06 -10.96
C GLN A 22 8.16 9.07 -12.09
N GLU A 23 8.96 8.97 -13.14
CA GLU A 23 8.77 9.78 -14.35
C GLU A 23 7.81 9.08 -15.31
N GLN A 24 6.90 9.84 -15.93
CA GLN A 24 5.88 9.28 -16.82
C GLN A 24 6.45 8.53 -18.03
N THR A 25 7.63 8.91 -18.50
CA THR A 25 8.32 8.29 -19.63
C THR A 25 9.14 7.07 -19.26
N LYS A 26 9.40 6.87 -17.94
CA LYS A 26 10.22 5.77 -17.45
C LYS A 26 9.44 4.45 -17.51
N MET A 27 10.09 3.39 -17.95
CA MET A 27 9.53 2.03 -18.01
C MET A 27 8.30 1.86 -18.92
N LEU A 28 7.99 2.83 -19.79
CA LEU A 28 6.95 2.67 -20.79
C LEU A 28 7.33 1.59 -21.83
N PRO A 29 6.34 0.89 -22.41
CA PRO A 29 6.57 0.02 -23.55
C PRO A 29 7.20 0.76 -24.72
N GLU A 30 8.01 0.05 -25.51
CA GLU A 30 8.66 0.61 -26.68
C GLU A 30 7.63 1.19 -27.66
N GLY A 31 7.90 2.41 -28.13
CA GLY A 31 7.03 3.14 -29.06
C GLY A 31 5.82 3.82 -28.43
N MET A 32 5.57 3.62 -27.14
CA MET A 32 4.47 4.31 -26.44
C MET A 32 4.89 5.71 -26.01
N THR A 33 3.98 6.67 -26.19
CA THR A 33 4.15 8.05 -25.73
C THR A 33 3.09 8.40 -24.69
N VAL A 34 3.44 9.33 -23.80
CA VAL A 34 2.48 9.84 -22.80
C VAL A 34 1.44 10.72 -23.52
N PRO A 35 0.13 10.42 -23.40
CA PRO A 35 -0.90 11.26 -23.98
C PRO A 35 -0.84 12.68 -23.39
N PRO A 36 -0.87 13.74 -24.23
CA PRO A 36 -0.77 15.12 -23.76
C PRO A 36 -1.85 15.52 -22.74
N GLU A 37 -3.06 14.96 -22.91
CA GLU A 37 -4.21 15.19 -22.02
C GLU A 37 -4.00 14.63 -20.60
N ARG A 38 -3.05 13.71 -20.42
CA ARG A 38 -2.73 13.15 -19.11
C ARG A 38 -2.05 14.17 -18.18
N GLY A 39 -1.40 15.19 -18.73
CA GLY A 39 -0.64 16.16 -17.94
C GLY A 39 0.48 15.47 -17.14
N ALA A 40 0.66 15.87 -15.88
CA ALA A 40 1.69 15.32 -14.98
C ALA A 40 1.23 14.09 -14.16
N LYS A 41 0.09 13.46 -14.49
CA LYS A 41 -0.49 12.39 -13.69
C LYS A 41 0.34 11.09 -13.75
N PRO A 42 0.75 10.49 -12.61
CA PRO A 42 1.55 9.27 -12.59
C PRO A 42 0.75 8.04 -13.05
N TRP A 43 1.46 6.93 -13.34
CA TRP A 43 0.86 5.68 -13.81
C TRP A 43 0.41 4.72 -12.68
N GLY A 44 0.38 5.18 -11.43
CA GLY A 44 -0.05 4.38 -10.29
C GLY A 44 1.09 3.73 -9.51
N THR A 45 0.74 3.02 -8.45
CA THR A 45 1.70 2.49 -7.46
C THR A 45 2.54 1.33 -7.97
N SER A 46 2.01 0.46 -8.85
CA SER A 46 2.82 -0.58 -9.50
C SER A 46 3.93 0.02 -10.37
N HIS A 47 3.62 1.10 -11.10
CA HIS A 47 4.63 1.79 -11.90
C HIS A 47 5.68 2.49 -11.02
N ALA A 48 5.29 3.03 -9.85
CA ALA A 48 6.25 3.59 -8.89
C ALA A 48 7.27 2.54 -8.43
N VAL A 49 6.81 1.33 -8.07
CA VAL A 49 7.67 0.20 -7.71
C VAL A 49 8.57 -0.21 -8.88
N LEU A 50 8.02 -0.26 -10.09
CA LEU A 50 8.79 -0.59 -11.29
C LEU A 50 9.90 0.45 -11.56
N CYS A 51 9.64 1.72 -11.31
CA CYS A 51 10.64 2.78 -11.43
C CYS A 51 11.79 2.64 -10.42
N ALA A 52 11.56 2.00 -9.28
CA ALA A 52 12.55 1.74 -8.24
C ALA A 52 13.32 0.41 -8.42
N LYS A 53 13.10 -0.31 -9.54
CA LYS A 53 13.67 -1.64 -9.77
C LYS A 53 15.18 -1.71 -9.56
N ASN A 54 15.93 -0.72 -10.02
CA ASN A 54 17.39 -0.73 -9.92
C ASN A 54 17.88 -0.50 -8.48
N GLU A 55 17.11 0.24 -7.69
CA GLU A 55 17.42 0.54 -6.28
C GLU A 55 17.08 -0.63 -5.36
N ILE A 56 16.13 -1.49 -5.77
CA ILE A 56 15.77 -2.73 -5.05
C ILE A 56 16.85 -3.81 -5.24
N ASP A 57 17.60 -3.77 -6.33
CA ASP A 57 18.78 -4.60 -6.60
C ASP A 57 18.55 -6.11 -6.46
N GLY A 58 17.38 -6.60 -6.83
CA GLY A 58 17.05 -8.02 -6.86
C GLY A 58 16.85 -8.69 -5.49
N ALA A 59 16.80 -7.94 -4.41
CA ALA A 59 16.47 -8.45 -3.07
C ALA A 59 14.96 -8.55 -2.83
N PRO A 60 14.49 -9.37 -1.88
CA PRO A 60 13.13 -9.24 -1.34
C PRO A 60 12.91 -7.84 -0.77
N PHE A 61 11.70 -7.31 -0.95
CA PHE A 61 11.42 -5.92 -0.56
C PHE A 61 10.00 -5.74 -0.03
N ALA A 62 9.82 -4.73 0.81
CA ALA A 62 8.49 -4.29 1.23
C ALA A 62 8.12 -2.96 0.56
N VAL A 63 6.83 -2.77 0.33
CA VAL A 63 6.24 -1.53 -0.18
C VAL A 63 5.28 -0.98 0.86
N ILE A 64 5.40 0.32 1.15
CA ILE A 64 4.54 1.05 2.09
C ILE A 64 4.16 2.41 1.50
N ASN A 65 3.09 3.00 1.99
CA ASN A 65 2.82 4.41 1.78
C ASN A 65 3.71 5.26 2.70
N ALA A 66 4.26 6.34 2.19
CA ALA A 66 5.21 7.17 2.94
C ALA A 66 4.56 8.10 3.97
N ASP A 67 3.24 8.27 3.89
CA ASP A 67 2.41 9.14 4.74
C ASP A 67 1.60 8.36 5.80
N ASP A 68 1.81 7.04 5.88
CA ASP A 68 1.16 6.14 6.83
C ASP A 68 2.11 5.68 7.94
N TYR A 69 1.56 5.50 9.14
CA TYR A 69 2.24 4.87 10.26
C TYR A 69 1.73 3.43 10.43
N TYR A 70 2.61 2.47 10.29
CA TYR A 70 2.29 1.03 10.32
C TYR A 70 2.59 0.34 11.66
N GLY A 71 3.43 0.95 12.51
CA GLY A 71 3.91 0.36 13.76
C GLY A 71 5.20 -0.46 13.59
N LYS A 72 5.90 -0.72 14.70
CA LYS A 72 7.19 -1.44 14.69
C LYS A 72 7.03 -2.92 14.40
N GLU A 73 5.99 -3.55 14.94
CA GLU A 73 5.78 -4.98 14.80
C GLU A 73 5.43 -5.33 13.35
N ALA A 74 4.67 -4.48 12.67
CA ALA A 74 4.36 -4.67 11.26
C ALA A 74 5.63 -4.79 10.38
N PHE A 75 6.64 -3.96 10.62
CA PHE A 75 7.93 -4.06 9.94
C PHE A 75 8.69 -5.34 10.30
N LYS A 76 8.60 -5.76 11.57
CA LYS A 76 9.25 -6.97 12.02
C LYS A 76 8.65 -8.22 11.36
N VAL A 77 7.32 -8.36 11.39
CA VAL A 77 6.67 -9.56 10.84
C VAL A 77 6.84 -9.67 9.33
N ILE A 78 6.83 -8.56 8.60
CA ILE A 78 7.07 -8.58 7.14
C ILE A 78 8.52 -8.90 6.81
N PHE A 79 9.46 -8.38 7.58
CA PHE A 79 10.90 -8.69 7.45
C PHE A 79 11.17 -10.17 7.73
N ASP A 80 10.64 -10.70 8.84
CA ASP A 80 10.81 -12.11 9.23
C ASP A 80 10.24 -13.05 8.15
N GLN A 81 9.05 -12.73 7.62
CA GLN A 81 8.42 -13.52 6.56
C GLN A 81 9.24 -13.50 5.26
N LEU A 82 9.68 -12.34 4.81
CA LEU A 82 10.47 -12.21 3.58
C LEU A 82 11.84 -12.87 3.72
N SER A 83 12.46 -12.79 4.90
CA SER A 83 13.77 -13.39 5.17
C SER A 83 13.72 -14.92 5.24
N ALA A 84 12.57 -15.49 5.62
CA ALA A 84 12.37 -16.93 5.73
C ALA A 84 11.80 -17.57 4.45
N SER A 85 11.30 -16.78 3.50
CA SER A 85 10.65 -17.30 2.30
C SER A 85 11.69 -17.82 1.29
N GLU A 86 11.51 -19.06 0.85
CA GLU A 86 12.27 -19.67 -0.24
C GLU A 86 11.48 -19.71 -1.56
N ASP A 87 10.16 -19.47 -1.49
CA ASP A 87 9.29 -19.46 -2.67
C ASP A 87 9.44 -18.11 -3.41
N PRO A 88 9.91 -18.11 -4.67
CA PRO A 88 10.05 -16.88 -5.45
C PRO A 88 8.73 -16.17 -5.74
N TYR A 89 7.58 -16.83 -5.55
CA TYR A 89 6.24 -16.27 -5.71
C TYR A 89 5.45 -16.27 -4.38
N GLY A 90 6.11 -16.53 -3.27
CA GLY A 90 5.57 -16.43 -1.92
C GLY A 90 5.61 -14.98 -1.41
N TYR A 91 4.57 -14.22 -1.69
CA TYR A 91 4.43 -12.84 -1.24
C TYR A 91 3.71 -12.76 0.10
N CYS A 92 3.68 -11.59 0.69
CA CYS A 92 2.94 -11.36 1.94
C CYS A 92 2.38 -9.94 2.00
N MET A 93 1.46 -9.73 2.92
CA MET A 93 0.97 -8.40 3.28
C MET A 93 0.70 -8.34 4.79
N VAL A 94 0.73 -7.14 5.36
CA VAL A 94 0.24 -6.93 6.71
C VAL A 94 -1.20 -6.46 6.64
N GLY A 95 -2.11 -7.26 7.23
CA GLY A 95 -3.52 -6.94 7.36
C GLY A 95 -3.81 -6.18 8.65
N TYR A 96 -4.77 -5.26 8.60
CA TYR A 96 -5.25 -4.50 9.74
C TYR A 96 -6.76 -4.69 9.90
N GLU A 97 -7.25 -4.69 11.13
CA GLU A 97 -8.68 -4.70 11.38
C GLU A 97 -9.32 -3.39 10.93
N LEU A 98 -10.39 -3.46 10.16
CA LEU A 98 -11.09 -2.31 9.60
C LEU A 98 -11.44 -1.26 10.66
N GLY A 99 -11.96 -1.70 11.82
CA GLY A 99 -12.33 -0.82 12.93
C GLY A 99 -11.18 0.02 13.50
N LYS A 100 -9.92 -0.39 13.24
CA LYS A 100 -8.72 0.36 13.64
C LYS A 100 -8.22 1.31 12.56
N THR A 101 -8.87 1.37 11.39
CA THR A 101 -8.44 2.15 10.22
C THR A 101 -9.47 3.17 9.73
N VAL A 102 -10.67 3.19 10.29
CA VAL A 102 -11.71 4.17 9.99
C VAL A 102 -11.56 5.43 10.84
N THR A 103 -12.20 6.52 10.42
CA THR A 103 -12.26 7.80 11.12
C THR A 103 -13.69 8.29 11.22
N GLU A 104 -14.01 9.04 12.27
CA GLU A 104 -15.30 9.74 12.43
C GLU A 104 -15.40 11.00 11.55
N ASN A 105 -14.29 11.41 10.92
CA ASN A 105 -14.20 12.68 10.17
C ASN A 105 -14.67 12.56 8.71
N GLY A 106 -15.05 11.38 8.25
CA GLY A 106 -15.57 11.16 6.90
C GLY A 106 -15.33 9.75 6.36
N SER A 107 -15.54 9.58 5.06
CA SER A 107 -15.35 8.30 4.39
C SER A 107 -13.88 7.98 4.15
N VAL A 108 -13.57 6.69 4.13
CA VAL A 108 -12.26 6.15 3.76
C VAL A 108 -12.39 5.12 2.64
N ALA A 109 -11.31 4.89 1.90
CA ALA A 109 -11.21 3.78 0.94
C ALA A 109 -10.30 2.70 1.51
N ARG A 110 -10.69 1.40 1.42
CA ARG A 110 -9.91 0.27 1.93
C ARG A 110 -10.07 -0.95 1.04
N GLY A 111 -9.00 -1.70 0.88
CA GLY A 111 -9.03 -3.02 0.26
C GLY A 111 -9.50 -4.07 1.26
N ILE A 112 -10.76 -4.48 1.21
CA ILE A 112 -11.29 -5.59 2.03
C ILE A 112 -10.68 -6.90 1.55
N CYS A 113 -10.11 -7.69 2.48
CA CYS A 113 -9.41 -8.93 2.21
C CYS A 113 -10.30 -10.13 2.53
N GLU A 114 -10.41 -11.07 1.58
CA GLU A 114 -10.91 -12.41 1.81
C GLU A 114 -9.72 -13.34 2.01
N ILE A 115 -9.70 -14.06 3.14
CA ILE A 115 -8.56 -14.86 3.58
C ILE A 115 -9.02 -16.29 3.77
N ASN A 116 -8.29 -17.26 3.17
CA ASN A 116 -8.61 -18.68 3.32
C ASN A 116 -8.18 -19.23 4.70
N ALA A 117 -8.55 -20.49 4.93
CA ALA A 117 -8.29 -21.18 6.21
C ALA A 117 -6.79 -21.32 6.54
N GLU A 118 -5.93 -21.33 5.53
CA GLU A 118 -4.47 -21.42 5.66
C GLU A 118 -3.82 -20.03 5.91
N GLY A 119 -4.63 -18.95 5.89
CA GLY A 119 -4.20 -17.57 6.13
C GLY A 119 -3.56 -16.91 4.92
N PHE A 120 -3.92 -17.34 3.71
CA PHE A 120 -3.52 -16.67 2.47
C PHE A 120 -4.67 -15.82 1.93
N LEU A 121 -4.30 -14.74 1.25
CA LEU A 121 -5.22 -13.85 0.57
C LEU A 121 -5.80 -14.55 -0.67
N ASP A 122 -7.13 -14.64 -0.74
CA ASP A 122 -7.84 -15.10 -1.93
C ASP A 122 -8.26 -13.93 -2.81
N VAL A 123 -8.82 -12.89 -2.20
CA VAL A 123 -9.32 -11.70 -2.91
C VAL A 123 -9.03 -10.45 -2.08
N VAL A 124 -8.71 -9.36 -2.76
CA VAL A 124 -8.74 -8.01 -2.20
C VAL A 124 -9.69 -7.15 -3.04
N THR A 125 -10.72 -6.61 -2.39
CA THR A 125 -11.73 -5.77 -3.05
C THR A 125 -11.65 -4.35 -2.52
N GLU A 126 -11.28 -3.41 -3.39
CA GLU A 126 -11.25 -1.99 -3.02
C GLU A 126 -12.67 -1.45 -2.83
N ARG A 127 -12.98 -0.98 -1.62
CA ARG A 127 -14.20 -0.25 -1.30
C ARG A 127 -13.84 1.22 -1.17
N THR A 128 -14.31 2.00 -2.13
CA THR A 128 -13.91 3.41 -2.27
C THR A 128 -14.63 4.35 -1.31
N ARG A 129 -15.71 3.88 -0.67
CA ARG A 129 -16.46 4.66 0.31
C ARG A 129 -16.93 3.78 1.46
N ILE A 130 -16.21 3.88 2.58
CA ILE A 130 -16.52 3.23 3.85
C ILE A 130 -16.72 4.34 4.87
N GLU A 131 -17.80 4.28 5.64
CA GLU A 131 -18.14 5.26 6.68
C GLU A 131 -18.49 4.54 7.99
N GLN A 132 -18.18 5.20 9.10
CA GLN A 132 -18.63 4.78 10.43
C GLN A 132 -19.80 5.66 10.84
N TYR A 133 -20.99 5.07 10.96
CA TYR A 133 -22.19 5.76 11.43
C TYR A 133 -23.13 4.79 12.16
N GLU A 134 -24.02 5.34 13.01
CA GLU A 134 -25.02 4.57 13.79
C GLU A 134 -24.43 3.39 14.57
N GLY A 135 -23.15 3.54 15.00
CA GLY A 135 -22.47 2.53 15.82
C GLY A 135 -21.88 1.36 15.03
N GLY A 136 -21.96 1.37 13.68
CA GLY A 136 -21.41 0.36 12.78
C GLY A 136 -20.48 0.94 11.72
N ILE A 137 -19.85 0.06 10.97
CA ILE A 137 -19.05 0.40 9.79
C ILE A 137 -19.76 -0.11 8.55
N HIS A 138 -19.95 0.75 7.56
CA HIS A 138 -20.71 0.43 6.35
C HIS A 138 -19.96 0.90 5.12
N PHE A 139 -20.14 0.20 3.98
CA PHE A 139 -19.68 0.68 2.69
C PHE A 139 -20.85 0.80 1.69
N THR A 140 -20.63 1.63 0.68
CA THR A 140 -21.55 1.79 -0.46
C THR A 140 -20.78 1.68 -1.77
N GLU A 141 -21.46 1.14 -2.80
CA GLU A 141 -20.94 1.04 -4.17
C GLU A 141 -21.77 1.87 -5.17
N ASP A 142 -22.89 2.41 -4.74
CA ASP A 142 -23.88 3.14 -5.55
C ASP A 142 -24.02 4.63 -5.16
N GLY A 143 -22.96 5.18 -4.53
CA GLY A 143 -22.95 6.60 -4.13
C GLY A 143 -23.71 6.90 -2.84
N GLY A 144 -24.17 5.89 -2.11
CA GLY A 144 -24.88 6.04 -0.84
C GLY A 144 -26.37 5.74 -0.92
N GLU A 145 -26.84 5.16 -2.02
CA GLU A 145 -28.23 4.70 -2.16
C GLU A 145 -28.50 3.46 -1.30
N SER A 146 -27.50 2.56 -1.24
CA SER A 146 -27.51 1.39 -0.35
C SER A 146 -26.21 1.28 0.45
N TRP A 147 -26.33 0.69 1.65
CA TRP A 147 -25.20 0.51 2.56
C TRP A 147 -25.14 -0.94 3.05
N THR A 148 -23.95 -1.49 3.03
CA THR A 148 -23.66 -2.84 3.53
C THR A 148 -22.81 -2.74 4.78
N GLU A 149 -23.26 -3.37 5.87
CA GLU A 149 -22.50 -3.44 7.12
C GLU A 149 -21.27 -4.33 6.97
N VAL A 150 -20.17 -3.93 7.61
CA VAL A 150 -18.91 -4.69 7.66
C VAL A 150 -18.46 -4.81 9.10
N ALA A 151 -18.11 -6.03 9.51
CA ALA A 151 -17.60 -6.28 10.84
C ALA A 151 -16.29 -5.50 11.10
N PRO A 152 -16.11 -4.88 12.27
CA PRO A 152 -14.89 -4.14 12.61
C PRO A 152 -13.61 -4.98 12.55
N GLU A 153 -13.72 -6.29 12.77
CA GLU A 153 -12.63 -7.27 12.73
C GLU A 153 -12.24 -7.66 11.29
N THR A 154 -12.99 -7.23 10.29
CA THR A 154 -12.67 -7.51 8.88
C THR A 154 -11.26 -7.02 8.56
N ILE A 155 -10.46 -7.89 7.97
CA ILE A 155 -9.09 -7.53 7.60
C ILE A 155 -9.08 -6.71 6.32
N VAL A 156 -8.32 -5.64 6.36
CA VAL A 156 -8.12 -4.73 5.21
C VAL A 156 -6.65 -4.52 4.89
N SER A 157 -6.39 -4.25 3.63
CA SER A 157 -5.10 -3.80 3.14
C SER A 157 -4.93 -2.30 3.39
N MET A 158 -3.78 -1.95 3.98
CA MET A 158 -3.30 -0.58 4.11
C MET A 158 -2.04 -0.33 3.26
N ASN A 159 -1.92 -1.06 2.15
CA ASN A 159 -0.77 -0.99 1.21
C ASN A 159 0.59 -1.33 1.82
N MET A 160 0.63 -2.18 2.84
CA MET A 160 1.88 -2.76 3.34
C MET A 160 2.06 -4.16 2.76
N TRP A 161 2.88 -4.25 1.72
CA TRP A 161 3.10 -5.46 0.93
C TRP A 161 4.56 -5.90 1.00
N GLY A 162 4.78 -7.22 1.01
CA GLY A 162 6.10 -7.84 0.92
C GLY A 162 6.21 -8.70 -0.33
N PHE A 163 7.27 -8.50 -1.10
CA PHE A 163 7.47 -9.13 -2.39
C PHE A 163 8.84 -9.80 -2.51
N MET A 164 8.86 -10.90 -3.23
CA MET A 164 10.06 -11.48 -3.79
C MET A 164 10.43 -10.77 -5.10
N PRO A 165 11.69 -10.82 -5.56
CA PRO A 165 12.16 -10.13 -6.77
C PRO A 165 11.36 -10.44 -8.04
N SER A 166 10.72 -11.62 -8.12
CA SER A 166 9.86 -12.05 -9.22
C SER A 166 8.75 -11.03 -9.50
N PHE A 167 8.23 -10.36 -8.48
CA PHE A 167 7.15 -9.39 -8.63
C PHE A 167 7.52 -8.23 -9.56
N LEU A 168 8.78 -7.79 -9.56
CA LEU A 168 9.24 -6.72 -10.46
C LEU A 168 9.13 -7.12 -11.94
N GLN A 169 9.41 -8.38 -12.26
CA GLN A 169 9.25 -8.88 -13.61
C GLN A 169 7.78 -9.01 -13.98
N GLU A 170 6.94 -9.53 -13.06
CA GLU A 170 5.50 -9.66 -13.28
C GLU A 170 4.82 -8.32 -13.56
N ILE A 171 5.08 -7.30 -12.76
CA ILE A 171 4.47 -5.98 -12.99
C ILE A 171 4.98 -5.33 -14.28
N LYS A 172 6.24 -5.57 -14.67
CA LYS A 172 6.81 -5.09 -15.93
C LYS A 172 6.11 -5.73 -17.14
N ASP A 173 5.99 -7.07 -17.14
CA ASP A 173 5.45 -7.81 -18.27
C ASP A 173 3.95 -7.54 -18.48
N ARG A 174 3.22 -7.27 -17.40
CA ARG A 174 1.78 -6.95 -17.43
C ARG A 174 1.49 -5.48 -17.74
N PHE A 175 2.46 -4.58 -17.56
CA PHE A 175 2.24 -3.15 -17.70
C PHE A 175 1.84 -2.75 -19.12
N SER A 176 2.45 -3.34 -20.14
CA SER A 176 2.09 -3.07 -21.54
C SER A 176 0.63 -3.43 -21.82
N ALA A 177 0.23 -4.67 -21.49
CA ALA A 177 -1.14 -5.14 -21.70
C ALA A 177 -2.16 -4.29 -20.92
N TYR A 178 -1.80 -3.88 -19.70
CA TYR A 178 -2.63 -2.98 -18.91
C TYR A 178 -2.84 -1.63 -19.61
N LEU A 179 -1.77 -1.02 -20.14
CA LEU A 179 -1.87 0.26 -20.85
C LEU A 179 -2.68 0.10 -22.15
N ASP A 180 -2.47 -0.96 -22.92
CA ASP A 180 -3.21 -1.23 -24.15
C ASP A 180 -4.72 -1.37 -23.89
N GLU A 181 -5.11 -1.95 -22.76
CA GLU A 181 -6.51 -2.15 -22.41
C GLU A 181 -7.17 -0.90 -21.80
N TYR A 182 -6.49 -0.24 -20.85
CA TYR A 182 -7.13 0.79 -20.00
C TYR A 182 -6.86 2.23 -20.46
N LEU A 183 -5.73 2.48 -21.10
CA LEU A 183 -5.39 3.84 -21.55
C LEU A 183 -6.40 4.40 -22.56
N PRO A 184 -6.85 3.64 -23.59
CA PRO A 184 -7.88 4.14 -24.52
C PRO A 184 -9.24 4.40 -23.85
N LYS A 185 -9.56 3.68 -22.78
CA LYS A 185 -10.84 3.83 -22.07
C LYS A 185 -10.89 5.13 -21.25
N ASN A 186 -9.80 5.46 -20.57
CA ASN A 186 -9.73 6.69 -19.77
C ASN A 186 -8.26 7.11 -19.53
N PRO A 187 -7.69 7.93 -20.41
CA PRO A 187 -6.30 8.38 -20.29
C PRO A 187 -5.99 9.10 -18.98
N LEU A 188 -6.98 9.83 -18.43
CA LEU A 188 -6.81 10.61 -17.20
C LEU A 188 -6.85 9.76 -15.91
N LYS A 189 -7.50 8.59 -15.94
CA LYS A 189 -7.68 7.72 -14.77
C LYS A 189 -6.98 6.37 -14.90
N CYS A 190 -6.19 6.16 -15.97
CA CYS A 190 -5.41 4.95 -16.17
C CYS A 190 -4.25 4.91 -15.16
N GLU A 191 -4.43 4.22 -14.05
CA GLU A 191 -3.44 4.07 -12.99
C GLU A 191 -3.28 2.59 -12.62
N TYR A 192 -2.08 2.06 -12.81
CA TYR A 192 -1.71 0.67 -12.53
C TYR A 192 -1.40 0.52 -11.04
N PHE A 193 -2.42 0.24 -10.24
CA PHE A 193 -2.31 0.06 -8.80
C PHE A 193 -1.81 -1.34 -8.42
N LEU A 194 -1.08 -1.45 -7.30
CA LEU A 194 -0.51 -2.70 -6.79
C LEU A 194 -1.53 -3.85 -6.61
N PRO A 195 -2.75 -3.64 -6.09
CA PRO A 195 -3.70 -4.74 -5.92
C PRO A 195 -4.07 -5.46 -7.21
N LEU A 196 -4.02 -4.79 -8.36
CA LEU A 196 -4.42 -5.41 -9.63
C LEU A 196 -3.48 -6.55 -10.07
N PRO A 197 -2.15 -6.37 -10.26
CA PRO A 197 -1.27 -7.48 -10.61
C PRO A 197 -1.22 -8.57 -9.54
N ILE A 198 -1.37 -8.22 -8.26
CA ILE A 198 -1.46 -9.19 -7.16
C ILE A 198 -2.67 -10.09 -7.35
N SER A 199 -3.87 -9.51 -7.56
CA SER A 199 -5.10 -10.28 -7.77
C SER A 199 -5.02 -11.16 -9.02
N GLN A 200 -4.40 -10.68 -10.09
CA GLN A 200 -4.16 -11.47 -11.30
C GLN A 200 -3.28 -12.69 -11.02
N LEU A 201 -2.17 -12.49 -10.29
CA LEU A 201 -1.24 -13.59 -9.96
C LEU A 201 -1.86 -14.62 -9.03
N ILE A 202 -2.71 -14.21 -8.09
CA ILE A 202 -3.49 -15.13 -7.24
C ILE A 202 -4.50 -15.92 -8.09
N ALA A 203 -5.27 -15.25 -8.95
CA ALA A 203 -6.26 -15.91 -9.82
C ALA A 203 -5.62 -16.91 -10.79
N GLU A 204 -4.42 -16.61 -11.29
CA GLU A 204 -3.61 -17.51 -12.13
C GLU A 204 -2.95 -18.65 -11.33
N LYS A 205 -3.08 -18.66 -10.01
CA LYS A 205 -2.40 -19.60 -9.10
C LYS A 205 -0.87 -19.59 -9.26
N LYS A 206 -0.33 -18.46 -9.67
CA LYS A 206 1.10 -18.26 -9.88
C LYS A 206 1.79 -17.76 -8.62
N ALA A 207 1.09 -16.97 -7.79
CA ALA A 207 1.62 -16.50 -6.54
C ALA A 207 0.65 -16.78 -5.39
N THR A 208 1.22 -16.86 -4.19
CA THR A 208 0.50 -16.87 -2.92
C THR A 208 0.82 -15.59 -2.15
N VAL A 209 -0.14 -15.08 -1.37
CA VAL A 209 0.07 -13.91 -0.52
C VAL A 209 -0.32 -14.26 0.90
N LYS A 210 0.67 -14.44 1.77
CA LYS A 210 0.43 -14.68 3.19
C LYS A 210 -0.06 -13.40 3.86
N VAL A 211 -1.18 -13.47 4.57
CA VAL A 211 -1.68 -12.34 5.36
C VAL A 211 -1.09 -12.42 6.75
N LEU A 212 -0.27 -11.43 7.08
CA LEU A 212 0.39 -11.30 8.38
C LEU A 212 -0.45 -10.40 9.28
N SER A 213 -0.48 -10.67 10.56
CA SER A 213 -1.13 -9.83 11.57
C SER A 213 -0.09 -9.07 12.38
N SER A 214 -0.45 -7.85 12.78
CA SER A 214 0.32 -7.04 13.71
C SER A 214 -0.57 -6.60 14.87
N SER A 215 -0.03 -6.54 16.07
CA SER A 215 -0.71 -5.95 17.23
C SER A 215 -0.73 -4.42 17.19
N ASP A 216 0.07 -3.81 16.30
CA ASP A 216 0.14 -2.37 16.15
C ASP A 216 -1.14 -1.80 15.52
N ARG A 217 -1.46 -0.57 15.87
CA ARG A 217 -2.52 0.20 15.23
C ARG A 217 -1.93 1.00 14.08
N TRP A 218 -2.61 0.97 12.94
CA TRP A 218 -2.33 1.86 11.83
C TRP A 218 -2.83 3.27 12.11
N TYR A 219 -2.09 4.29 11.66
CA TYR A 219 -2.51 5.68 11.68
C TYR A 219 -2.17 6.35 10.35
N GLY A 220 -3.12 7.11 9.81
CA GLY A 220 -2.97 7.96 8.65
C GLY A 220 -3.70 9.29 8.86
N VAL A 221 -3.40 10.28 8.04
CA VAL A 221 -4.07 11.58 8.05
C VAL A 221 -4.87 11.72 6.75
N THR A 222 -6.06 11.14 6.72
CA THR A 222 -6.98 11.27 5.58
C THR A 222 -7.63 12.67 5.57
N TYR A 223 -8.00 13.14 6.74
CA TYR A 223 -8.59 14.47 6.94
C TYR A 223 -7.71 15.30 7.85
N ALA A 224 -7.72 16.63 7.68
CA ALA A 224 -6.96 17.52 8.56
C ALA A 224 -7.34 17.36 10.05
N ALA A 225 -8.59 17.00 10.33
CA ALA A 225 -9.09 16.70 11.66
C ALA A 225 -8.50 15.43 12.31
N ASP A 226 -7.92 14.51 11.54
CA ASP A 226 -7.25 13.31 12.07
C ASP A 226 -5.89 13.64 12.70
N LYS A 227 -5.23 14.71 12.23
CA LYS A 227 -3.88 15.07 12.64
C LYS A 227 -3.68 15.19 14.17
N PRO A 228 -4.56 15.83 14.94
CA PRO A 228 -4.41 15.89 16.41
C PRO A 228 -4.40 14.49 17.07
N VAL A 229 -5.22 13.57 16.58
CA VAL A 229 -5.31 12.20 17.10
C VAL A 229 -4.00 11.45 16.83
N VAL A 230 -3.48 11.54 15.61
CA VAL A 230 -2.19 10.92 15.23
C VAL A 230 -1.04 11.49 16.05
N VAL A 231 -0.97 12.82 16.20
CA VAL A 231 0.06 13.49 17.01
C VAL A 231 0.00 13.04 18.48
N ALA A 232 -1.21 12.97 19.06
CA ALA A 232 -1.38 12.51 20.44
C ALA A 232 -0.94 11.04 20.59
N ALA A 233 -1.31 10.16 19.66
CA ALA A 233 -0.91 8.77 19.66
C ALA A 233 0.61 8.60 19.61
N LEU A 234 1.30 9.30 18.71
CA LEU A 234 2.77 9.23 18.60
C LEU A 234 3.47 9.79 19.85
N LYS A 235 2.96 10.87 20.45
CA LYS A 235 3.48 11.39 21.71
C LYS A 235 3.32 10.39 22.86
N ASN A 236 2.18 9.72 22.95
CA ASN A 236 1.96 8.69 23.97
C ASN A 236 2.93 7.52 23.78
N MET A 237 3.15 7.06 22.55
CA MET A 237 4.13 6.00 22.25
C MET A 237 5.56 6.39 22.66
N THR A 238 5.94 7.65 22.51
CA THR A 238 7.22 8.16 23.00
C THR A 238 7.26 8.20 24.52
N ALA A 239 6.20 8.66 25.16
CA ALA A 239 6.10 8.66 26.64
C ALA A 239 6.12 7.25 27.25
N GLU A 240 5.57 6.26 26.53
CA GLU A 240 5.63 4.83 26.89
C GLU A 240 6.98 4.16 26.59
N GLY A 241 7.93 4.89 26.02
CA GLY A 241 9.25 4.38 25.66
C GLY A 241 9.28 3.47 24.41
N LYS A 242 8.20 3.42 23.62
CA LYS A 242 8.19 2.69 22.34
C LYS A 242 9.12 3.35 21.31
N TYR A 243 9.26 4.65 21.38
CA TYR A 243 10.20 5.45 20.58
C TYR A 243 11.04 6.34 21.48
N PRO A 244 12.30 6.59 21.12
CA PRO A 244 13.14 7.55 21.86
C PRO A 244 12.59 8.97 21.71
N ASP A 245 12.76 9.79 22.74
CA ASP A 245 12.55 11.23 22.61
C ASP A 245 13.63 11.82 21.68
N GLY A 246 13.22 12.71 20.79
CA GLY A 246 14.15 13.26 19.81
C GLY A 246 14.64 12.25 18.75
N LEU A 247 13.74 11.44 18.17
CA LEU A 247 14.05 10.43 17.16
C LEU A 247 14.98 10.91 16.04
N TRP A 248 14.94 12.19 15.71
CA TRP A 248 15.75 12.79 14.65
C TRP A 248 16.94 13.64 15.17
N GLY A 249 17.23 13.56 16.46
CA GLY A 249 18.39 14.17 17.15
C GLY A 249 18.26 15.65 17.41
#